data_8a5f4cce29179397d2fb5a2e0333ab3c
#
_entry.id   8a5f4cce29179397d2fb5a2e0333ab3c
#
_cell.length_a   1.000
_cell.length_b   1.000
_cell.length_c   1.000
_cell.angle_alpha   90.00
_cell.angle_beta   90.00
_cell.angle_gamma   90.00
#
_symmetry.space_group_name_H-M   'P 1'
#
loop_
_entity.id
_entity.type
_entity.pdbx_description
1 polymer ?
#
loop_
_entity_poly.entity_id
_entity_poly.type
_entity_poly.pdbx_seq_one_letter_code
_entity_poly.pdbx_strand_id
1 'polypeptide(L)'
;TVTDANGCTSTTTITITEPTALVASSSATAILCNGGSATVTVSATGGTAPYSGTGSFTETAGTYSYTVTDADGCTSSTTITITEPTALVASSSATAILCNGGSATVTVSATGGTAPYSGTGTFTETAGTYSYTVTDANGCTSITTITITEPTALVASSSATAILCNGGNSTVTVSATGGTAPYSGTGTFTETAGTYSYTVTDANGCSSSTTITITEPTALVASSSATAILCNGGSSTETVSATGGTAPYSGTGTFTETAGTYSYTVTDANGCTSTTTIT
;
A
#
# COMPACT_ATOMS: atom_id res chain seq x y z
N THR A 1 0.12 72.89 -69.38
CA THR A 1 -0.27 73.77 -70.53
C THR A 1 0.92 74.64 -70.85
N VAL A 2 1.36 74.65 -72.13
CA VAL A 2 2.36 75.58 -72.66
C VAL A 2 1.67 76.46 -73.69
N THR A 3 1.91 77.75 -73.58
CA THR A 3 1.32 78.78 -74.51
C THR A 3 2.49 79.42 -75.31
N ASP A 4 2.37 79.50 -76.64
CA ASP A 4 3.36 80.17 -77.48
C ASP A 4 3.18 81.71 -77.53
N ALA A 5 4.08 82.44 -78.14
CA ALA A 5 4.05 83.93 -78.26
C ALA A 5 2.82 84.46 -79.01
N ASN A 6 2.12 83.62 -79.77
CA ASN A 6 0.95 83.97 -80.55
C ASN A 6 -0.39 83.60 -79.85
N GLY A 7 -0.30 83.04 -78.53
CA GLY A 7 -1.46 82.67 -77.73
C GLY A 7 -1.98 81.26 -78.02
N CYS A 8 -1.31 80.44 -78.85
CA CYS A 8 -1.73 79.05 -79.05
C CYS A 8 -1.33 78.20 -77.89
N THR A 9 -2.25 77.41 -77.35
CA THR A 9 -2.03 76.55 -76.17
C THR A 9 -1.92 75.06 -76.55
N SER A 10 -0.96 74.34 -75.96
CA SER A 10 -0.86 72.89 -75.96
C SER A 10 -0.86 72.39 -74.51
N THR A 11 -1.72 71.44 -74.20
CA THR A 11 -1.80 70.82 -72.86
C THR A 11 -1.37 69.39 -72.96
N THR A 12 -0.41 68.97 -72.08
CA THR A 12 -0.10 67.59 -71.85
C THR A 12 -0.55 67.22 -70.45
N THR A 13 -1.14 66.04 -70.29
CA THR A 13 -1.60 65.55 -69.06
C THR A 13 -0.65 64.37 -68.68
N ILE A 14 -0.13 64.40 -67.48
CA ILE A 14 0.62 63.30 -66.89
C ILE A 14 -0.21 62.77 -65.75
N THR A 15 -0.40 61.44 -65.73
CA THR A 15 -1.03 60.74 -64.63
C THR A 15 0.07 60.17 -63.73
N ILE A 16 0.09 60.58 -62.47
CA ILE A 16 1.01 60.00 -61.44
C ILE A 16 0.16 58.98 -60.69
N THR A 17 0.60 57.72 -60.71
CA THR A 17 -0.01 56.62 -60.00
C THR A 17 0.94 56.17 -58.84
N GLU A 18 0.36 55.80 -57.70
CA GLU A 18 1.09 55.23 -56.63
C GLU A 18 0.79 53.70 -56.56
N PRO A 19 1.71 52.85 -56.08
CA PRO A 19 1.44 51.44 -55.78
C PRO A 19 0.34 51.29 -54.75
N THR A 20 -0.34 50.12 -54.73
CA THR A 20 -1.24 49.78 -53.65
C THR A 20 -0.46 49.68 -52.36
N ALA A 21 -1.05 50.12 -51.23
CA ALA A 21 -0.37 50.08 -49.93
C ALA A 21 0.06 48.67 -49.58
N LEU A 22 1.32 48.53 -49.12
CA LEU A 22 1.84 47.27 -48.60
C LEU A 22 1.14 46.92 -47.29
N VAL A 23 0.58 45.68 -47.17
CA VAL A 23 -0.11 45.17 -46.00
C VAL A 23 0.52 43.83 -45.60
N ALA A 24 1.12 43.77 -44.43
CA ALA A 24 1.59 42.53 -43.78
C ALA A 24 0.47 41.84 -43.01
N SER A 25 0.41 40.53 -43.07
CA SER A 25 -0.53 39.71 -42.33
C SER A 25 0.19 38.49 -41.73
N SER A 26 -0.31 38.00 -40.56
CA SER A 26 0.22 36.83 -39.88
C SER A 26 -0.89 35.91 -39.40
N SER A 27 -0.65 34.61 -39.44
CA SER A 27 -1.51 33.57 -38.88
C SER A 27 -0.65 32.55 -38.19
N ALA A 28 -1.17 31.85 -37.20
CA ALA A 28 -0.44 30.80 -36.47
C ALA A 28 -1.27 29.53 -36.31
N THR A 29 -0.60 28.39 -36.28
CA THR A 29 -1.20 27.12 -35.79
C THR A 29 -1.40 27.22 -34.28
N ALA A 30 -2.34 26.42 -33.72
CA ALA A 30 -2.48 26.33 -32.26
C ALA A 30 -1.35 25.56 -31.63
N ILE A 31 -0.90 25.96 -30.43
CA ILE A 31 -0.07 25.13 -29.54
C ILE A 31 -1.02 24.16 -28.81
N LEU A 32 -0.80 22.86 -29.02
CA LEU A 32 -1.66 21.82 -28.46
C LEU A 32 -1.28 21.43 -27.02
N CYS A 33 0.03 21.46 -26.71
CA CYS A 33 0.57 21.12 -25.39
C CYS A 33 1.32 22.31 -24.80
N ASN A 34 1.22 22.50 -23.48
CA ASN A 34 2.03 23.49 -22.78
C ASN A 34 3.53 23.29 -23.04
N GLY A 35 4.25 24.39 -23.31
CA GLY A 35 5.66 24.37 -23.69
C GLY A 35 5.91 23.97 -25.14
N GLY A 36 4.87 23.76 -25.94
CA GLY A 36 4.99 23.46 -27.37
C GLY A 36 5.28 24.70 -28.19
N SER A 37 5.25 24.54 -29.53
CA SER A 37 5.44 25.63 -30.50
C SER A 37 4.34 25.68 -31.56
N ALA A 38 4.15 26.85 -32.11
CA ALA A 38 3.28 27.13 -33.24
C ALA A 38 4.09 27.49 -34.48
N THR A 39 3.56 27.20 -35.66
CA THR A 39 4.11 27.73 -36.90
C THR A 39 3.36 29.01 -37.24
N VAL A 40 4.07 30.15 -37.26
CA VAL A 40 3.58 31.42 -37.68
C VAL A 40 3.87 31.57 -39.18
N THR A 41 2.85 31.87 -39.97
CA THR A 41 3.00 32.18 -41.39
C THR A 41 2.78 33.69 -41.60
N VAL A 42 3.79 34.38 -42.13
CA VAL A 42 3.76 35.81 -42.46
C VAL A 42 3.68 35.96 -43.96
N SER A 43 2.74 36.76 -44.41
CA SER A 43 2.48 37.06 -45.82
C SER A 43 2.25 38.57 -46.02
N ALA A 44 2.34 39.02 -47.27
CA ALA A 44 2.11 40.39 -47.64
C ALA A 44 1.26 40.51 -48.91
N THR A 45 0.53 41.62 -49.02
CA THR A 45 -0.20 42.00 -50.21
C THR A 45 0.02 43.48 -50.50
N GLY A 46 -0.16 43.94 -51.76
CA GLY A 46 0.13 45.32 -52.17
C GLY A 46 1.63 45.58 -52.27
N GLY A 47 2.05 46.84 -52.37
CA GLY A 47 3.46 47.20 -52.61
C GLY A 47 4.00 46.59 -53.90
N THR A 48 5.35 46.55 -54.00
CA THR A 48 6.06 46.01 -55.16
C THR A 48 6.82 44.73 -54.77
N ALA A 49 6.47 43.60 -55.42
CA ALA A 49 7.22 42.34 -55.18
C ALA A 49 8.62 42.39 -55.79
N PRO A 50 9.61 41.62 -55.26
CA PRO A 50 9.52 40.62 -54.20
C PRO A 50 9.47 41.22 -52.77
N TYR A 51 8.91 40.45 -51.82
CA TYR A 51 8.85 40.84 -50.42
C TYR A 51 9.93 40.13 -49.61
N SER A 52 10.52 40.80 -48.61
CA SER A 52 11.37 40.27 -47.59
C SER A 52 10.68 40.28 -46.23
N GLY A 53 11.04 39.37 -45.30
CA GLY A 53 10.36 39.26 -43.99
C GLY A 53 9.09 38.43 -44.00
N THR A 54 8.71 37.84 -45.15
CA THR A 54 7.62 36.85 -45.28
C THR A 54 8.18 35.43 -45.08
N GLY A 55 7.33 34.46 -44.70
CA GLY A 55 7.70 33.06 -44.56
C GLY A 55 7.08 32.38 -43.34
N SER A 56 7.65 31.25 -42.95
CA SER A 56 7.20 30.48 -41.80
C SER A 56 8.24 30.54 -40.67
N PHE A 57 7.78 30.82 -39.46
CA PHE A 57 8.58 30.95 -38.23
C PHE A 57 8.02 29.98 -37.18
N THR A 58 8.91 29.36 -36.36
CA THR A 58 8.50 28.50 -35.27
C THR A 58 8.63 29.29 -33.98
N GLU A 59 7.51 29.47 -33.27
CA GLU A 59 7.42 30.33 -32.09
C GLU A 59 6.73 29.60 -30.92
N THR A 60 7.10 29.96 -29.72
CA THR A 60 6.42 29.51 -28.49
C THR A 60 5.27 30.45 -28.14
N ALA A 61 4.59 30.22 -27.03
CA ALA A 61 3.60 31.17 -26.51
C ALA A 61 4.25 32.55 -26.25
N GLY A 62 3.64 33.59 -26.75
CA GLY A 62 4.18 34.95 -26.67
C GLY A 62 3.53 35.88 -27.66
N THR A 63 3.99 37.14 -27.70
CA THR A 63 3.58 38.17 -28.69
C THR A 63 4.76 38.53 -29.57
N TYR A 64 4.58 38.37 -30.89
CA TYR A 64 5.62 38.54 -31.91
C TYR A 64 5.19 39.59 -32.91
N SER A 65 6.14 40.41 -33.35
CA SER A 65 5.96 41.42 -34.36
C SER A 65 6.87 41.14 -35.57
N TYR A 66 6.30 41.11 -36.77
CA TYR A 66 7.00 40.85 -38.02
C TYR A 66 6.90 42.04 -38.93
N THR A 67 7.99 42.47 -39.51
CA THR A 67 8.04 43.56 -40.48
C THR A 67 8.34 42.97 -41.84
N VAL A 68 7.50 43.29 -42.81
CA VAL A 68 7.69 42.95 -44.22
C VAL A 68 8.16 44.21 -44.96
N THR A 69 9.12 44.03 -45.87
CA THR A 69 9.66 45.10 -46.73
C THR A 69 9.47 44.68 -48.19
N ASP A 70 8.97 45.57 -49.03
CA ASP A 70 8.84 45.34 -50.47
C ASP A 70 10.08 45.73 -51.25
N ALA A 71 10.08 45.56 -52.59
CA ALA A 71 11.24 45.81 -53.44
C ALA A 71 11.65 47.30 -53.53
N ASP A 72 10.72 48.19 -53.23
CA ASP A 72 10.95 49.66 -53.23
C ASP A 72 11.35 50.18 -51.82
N GLY A 73 11.45 49.25 -50.81
CA GLY A 73 11.84 49.62 -49.46
C GLY A 73 10.68 50.08 -48.55
N CYS A 74 9.44 50.00 -49.02
CA CYS A 74 8.28 50.28 -48.17
C CYS A 74 8.10 49.17 -47.12
N THR A 75 7.72 49.52 -45.89
CA THR A 75 7.57 48.56 -44.80
C THR A 75 6.15 48.49 -44.25
N SER A 76 5.74 47.31 -43.83
CA SER A 76 4.48 47.09 -43.10
C SER A 76 4.73 46.06 -42.00
N SER A 77 4.09 46.20 -40.83
CA SER A 77 4.27 45.28 -39.69
C SER A 77 2.96 44.63 -39.29
N THR A 78 3.02 43.40 -38.85
CA THR A 78 1.92 42.63 -38.25
C THR A 78 2.33 42.11 -36.91
N THR A 79 1.38 42.03 -35.95
CA THR A 79 1.61 41.49 -34.60
C THR A 79 0.64 40.34 -34.35
N ILE A 80 1.14 39.24 -33.79
CA ILE A 80 0.33 38.08 -33.44
C ILE A 80 0.66 37.64 -32.00
N THR A 81 -0.37 37.30 -31.24
CA THR A 81 -0.23 36.70 -29.92
C THR A 81 -0.58 35.23 -30.00
N ILE A 82 0.37 34.38 -29.60
CA ILE A 82 0.26 32.92 -29.52
C ILE A 82 0.02 32.55 -28.08
N THR A 83 -1.03 31.79 -27.83
CA THR A 83 -1.36 31.25 -26.48
C THR A 83 -1.15 29.76 -26.45
N GLU A 84 -0.89 29.21 -25.25
CA GLU A 84 -0.79 27.79 -25.00
C GLU A 84 -1.77 27.35 -23.92
N PRO A 85 -2.17 26.07 -23.87
CA PRO A 85 -2.99 25.55 -22.80
C PRO A 85 -2.21 25.51 -21.49
N THR A 86 -2.91 25.48 -20.36
CA THR A 86 -2.28 25.21 -19.06
C THR A 86 -1.63 23.84 -19.05
N ALA A 87 -0.52 23.69 -18.32
CA ALA A 87 0.19 22.41 -18.23
C ALA A 87 -0.74 21.32 -17.69
N LEU A 88 -0.71 20.13 -18.32
CA LEU A 88 -1.38 18.94 -17.82
C LEU A 88 -0.63 18.44 -16.58
N VAL A 89 -1.34 18.28 -15.46
CA VAL A 89 -0.81 17.78 -14.20
C VAL A 89 -1.63 16.57 -13.75
N ALA A 90 -1.00 15.39 -13.69
CA ALA A 90 -1.56 14.19 -13.11
C ALA A 90 -1.32 14.17 -11.61
N SER A 91 -2.29 13.69 -10.84
CA SER A 91 -2.19 13.48 -9.40
C SER A 91 -2.80 12.15 -9.00
N SER A 92 -2.28 11.55 -7.91
CA SER A 92 -2.78 10.28 -7.38
C SER A 92 -2.89 10.33 -5.87
N SER A 93 -3.89 9.64 -5.33
CA SER A 93 -4.10 9.42 -3.91
C SER A 93 -4.54 7.97 -3.68
N ALA A 94 -4.28 7.41 -2.50
CA ALA A 94 -4.69 6.05 -2.16
C ALA A 94 -5.33 5.98 -0.79
N THR A 95 -6.26 5.03 -0.60
CA THR A 95 -6.70 4.61 0.73
C THR A 95 -5.59 3.82 1.42
N ALA A 96 -5.61 3.76 2.76
CA ALA A 96 -4.67 2.92 3.49
C ALA A 96 -5.01 1.43 3.34
N ILE A 97 -3.99 0.57 3.28
CA ILE A 97 -4.13 -0.87 3.48
C ILE A 97 -4.15 -1.12 5.00
N LEU A 98 -5.24 -1.68 5.50
CA LEU A 98 -5.45 -1.90 6.93
C LEU A 98 -4.84 -3.21 7.42
N CYS A 99 -4.84 -4.26 6.59
CA CYS A 99 -4.28 -5.58 6.90
C CYS A 99 -3.17 -5.95 5.92
N ASN A 100 -2.14 -6.63 6.40
CA ASN A 100 -1.09 -7.18 5.55
C ASN A 100 -1.69 -8.09 4.46
N GLY A 101 -1.22 -7.95 3.22
CA GLY A 101 -1.75 -8.66 2.05
C GLY A 101 -3.08 -8.09 1.51
N GLY A 102 -3.58 -6.98 2.07
CA GLY A 102 -4.77 -6.28 1.59
C GLY A 102 -4.51 -5.44 0.35
N SER A 103 -5.50 -4.65 -0.05
CA SER A 103 -5.43 -3.73 -1.18
C SER A 103 -5.91 -2.34 -0.82
N ALA A 104 -5.42 -1.36 -1.57
CA ALA A 104 -5.83 0.04 -1.52
C ALA A 104 -6.58 0.41 -2.79
N THR A 105 -7.49 1.37 -2.71
CA THR A 105 -8.06 2.03 -3.88
C THR A 105 -7.23 3.27 -4.19
N VAL A 106 -6.59 3.27 -5.36
CA VAL A 106 -5.87 4.42 -5.91
C VAL A 106 -6.82 5.22 -6.77
N THR A 107 -6.89 6.53 -6.53
CA THR A 107 -7.64 7.48 -7.38
C THR A 107 -6.65 8.33 -8.14
N VAL A 108 -6.70 8.30 -9.47
CA VAL A 108 -5.89 9.11 -10.39
C VAL A 108 -6.77 10.19 -11.00
N SER A 109 -6.32 11.43 -10.94
CA SER A 109 -6.99 12.61 -11.48
C SER A 109 -6.01 13.49 -12.24
N ALA A 110 -6.55 14.44 -13.02
CA ALA A 110 -5.75 15.40 -13.76
C ALA A 110 -6.37 16.80 -13.75
N THR A 111 -5.52 17.80 -13.90
CA THR A 111 -5.90 19.20 -14.08
C THR A 111 -5.06 19.81 -15.19
N GLY A 112 -5.52 20.93 -15.79
CA GLY A 112 -4.85 21.54 -16.93
C GLY A 112 -4.99 20.73 -18.22
N GLY A 113 -4.19 21.04 -19.25
CA GLY A 113 -4.34 20.41 -20.56
C GLY A 113 -5.72 20.65 -21.16
N THR A 114 -6.15 19.75 -22.05
CA THR A 114 -7.44 19.81 -22.75
C THR A 114 -8.25 18.54 -22.48
N ALA A 115 -9.39 18.65 -21.78
CA ALA A 115 -10.28 17.51 -21.55
C ALA A 115 -10.92 17.00 -22.86
N PRO A 116 -11.30 15.67 -22.94
CA PRO A 116 -11.29 14.68 -21.89
C PRO A 116 -9.91 14.07 -21.64
N TYR A 117 -9.74 13.47 -20.44
CA TYR A 117 -8.51 12.79 -20.05
C TYR A 117 -8.68 11.27 -20.11
N SER A 118 -7.64 10.56 -20.54
CA SER A 118 -7.49 9.11 -20.42
C SER A 118 -6.42 8.77 -19.36
N GLY A 119 -6.50 7.56 -18.76
CA GLY A 119 -5.60 7.15 -17.68
C GLY A 119 -5.98 7.66 -16.30
N THR A 120 -7.11 8.39 -16.18
CA THR A 120 -7.73 8.78 -14.90
C THR A 120 -8.73 7.72 -14.45
N GLY A 121 -9.04 7.68 -13.13
CA GLY A 121 -10.03 6.75 -12.58
C GLY A 121 -9.57 6.12 -11.27
N THR A 122 -10.18 4.98 -10.92
CA THR A 122 -9.86 4.22 -9.72
C THR A 122 -9.26 2.88 -10.06
N PHE A 123 -8.21 2.49 -9.34
CA PHE A 123 -7.47 1.25 -9.50
C PHE A 123 -7.37 0.55 -8.15
N THR A 124 -7.36 -0.78 -8.14
CA THR A 124 -7.17 -1.57 -6.90
C THR A 124 -5.78 -2.16 -6.93
N GLU A 125 -4.96 -1.75 -5.94
CA GLU A 125 -3.54 -2.08 -5.89
C GLU A 125 -3.14 -2.63 -4.52
N THR A 126 -2.15 -3.50 -4.49
CA THR A 126 -1.51 -4.00 -3.26
C THR A 126 -0.39 -3.05 -2.82
N ALA A 127 0.34 -3.39 -1.76
CA ALA A 127 1.53 -2.64 -1.37
C ALA A 127 2.57 -2.66 -2.51
N GLY A 128 3.12 -1.49 -2.84
CA GLY A 128 4.05 -1.33 -3.96
C GLY A 128 4.14 0.12 -4.44
N THR A 129 4.94 0.34 -5.47
CA THR A 129 5.06 1.64 -6.13
C THR A 129 4.49 1.55 -7.54
N TYR A 130 3.53 2.42 -7.85
CA TYR A 130 2.78 2.43 -9.10
C TYR A 130 2.94 3.78 -9.79
N SER A 131 3.01 3.75 -11.11
CA SER A 131 3.13 4.93 -11.95
C SER A 131 1.98 4.95 -12.97
N TYR A 132 1.26 6.07 -13.01
CA TYR A 132 0.11 6.25 -13.89
C TYR A 132 0.39 7.39 -14.87
N THR A 133 0.16 7.13 -16.15
CA THR A 133 0.25 8.14 -17.20
C THR A 133 -1.15 8.62 -17.55
N VAL A 134 -1.36 9.92 -17.45
CA VAL A 134 -2.58 10.59 -17.93
C VAL A 134 -2.29 11.25 -19.25
N THR A 135 -3.21 11.12 -20.20
CA THR A 135 -3.13 11.74 -21.52
C THR A 135 -4.38 12.60 -21.75
N ASP A 136 -4.21 13.80 -22.24
CA ASP A 136 -5.31 14.71 -22.58
C ASP A 136 -5.83 14.49 -24.01
N ALA A 137 -6.86 15.25 -24.42
CA ALA A 137 -7.47 15.16 -25.75
C ALA A 137 -6.52 15.50 -26.89
N ASN A 138 -5.46 16.26 -26.63
CA ASN A 138 -4.46 16.68 -27.62
C ASN A 138 -3.25 15.72 -27.66
N GLY A 139 -3.23 14.69 -26.82
CA GLY A 139 -2.13 13.73 -26.73
C GLY A 139 -1.00 14.16 -25.79
N CYS A 140 -1.16 15.27 -25.04
CA CYS A 140 -0.17 15.67 -24.03
C CYS A 140 -0.24 14.72 -22.84
N THR A 141 0.92 14.34 -22.29
CA THR A 141 1.00 13.37 -21.21
C THR A 141 1.58 13.95 -19.92
N SER A 142 1.12 13.44 -18.78
CA SER A 142 1.67 13.72 -17.46
C SER A 142 1.69 12.42 -16.65
N ILE A 143 2.68 12.26 -15.79
CA ILE A 143 2.87 11.04 -14.99
C ILE A 143 2.77 11.39 -13.51
N THR A 144 2.07 10.55 -12.76
CA THR A 144 2.07 10.58 -11.29
C THR A 144 2.52 9.23 -10.75
N THR A 145 3.25 9.24 -9.64
CA THR A 145 3.74 8.02 -8.97
C THR A 145 3.28 8.03 -7.52
N ILE A 146 2.82 6.88 -7.04
CA ILE A 146 2.38 6.69 -5.66
C ILE A 146 2.99 5.43 -5.08
N THR A 147 3.43 5.49 -3.82
CA THR A 147 3.88 4.32 -3.07
C THR A 147 2.83 3.98 -2.02
N ILE A 148 2.34 2.75 -2.06
CA ILE A 148 1.36 2.18 -1.14
C ILE A 148 2.11 1.27 -0.19
N THR A 149 1.93 1.49 1.11
CA THR A 149 2.52 0.65 2.17
C THR A 149 1.43 -0.13 2.87
N GLU A 150 1.81 -1.26 3.48
CA GLU A 150 0.92 -2.08 4.29
C GLU A 150 1.54 -2.31 5.68
N PRO A 151 0.74 -2.61 6.71
CA PRO A 151 1.25 -2.98 8.02
C PRO A 151 1.97 -4.33 7.97
N THR A 152 2.84 -4.59 8.95
CA THR A 152 3.44 -5.91 9.14
C THR A 152 2.35 -6.95 9.44
N ALA A 153 2.54 -8.19 8.99
CA ALA A 153 1.57 -9.25 9.24
C ALA A 153 1.32 -9.46 10.74
N LEU A 154 0.05 -9.56 11.13
CA LEU A 154 -0.33 -9.94 12.49
C LEU A 154 0.00 -11.41 12.71
N VAL A 155 0.76 -11.71 13.76
CA VAL A 155 1.15 -13.06 14.16
C VAL A 155 0.74 -13.32 15.60
N ALA A 156 -0.16 -14.28 15.82
CA ALA A 156 -0.51 -14.79 17.13
C ALA A 156 0.47 -15.87 17.57
N SER A 157 0.82 -15.89 18.85
CA SER A 157 1.67 -16.93 19.46
C SER A 157 1.10 -17.34 20.81
N SER A 158 1.34 -18.59 21.19
CA SER A 158 0.90 -19.13 22.47
C SER A 158 2.01 -19.96 23.13
N SER A 159 2.06 -19.91 24.46
CA SER A 159 2.92 -20.75 25.28
C SER A 159 2.12 -21.25 26.49
N ALA A 160 2.49 -22.39 27.05
CA ALA A 160 1.79 -22.98 28.17
C ALA A 160 2.79 -23.47 29.25
N THR A 161 2.39 -23.38 30.51
CA THR A 161 3.11 -24.06 31.62
C THR A 161 2.81 -25.53 31.58
N ALA A 162 3.75 -26.38 32.05
CA ALA A 162 3.52 -27.83 32.15
C ALA A 162 2.46 -28.15 33.22
N ILE A 163 1.62 -29.14 32.94
CA ILE A 163 0.76 -29.78 33.95
C ILE A 163 1.62 -30.81 34.67
N LEU A 164 1.80 -30.62 35.97
CA LEU A 164 2.68 -31.49 36.78
C LEU A 164 1.97 -32.73 37.27
N CYS A 165 0.66 -32.65 37.55
CA CYS A 165 -0.14 -33.79 38.03
C CYS A 165 -1.32 -34.02 37.05
N ASN A 166 -1.66 -35.30 36.86
CA ASN A 166 -2.85 -35.68 36.09
C ASN A 166 -4.11 -34.99 36.64
N GLY A 167 -4.93 -34.44 35.73
CA GLY A 167 -6.11 -33.64 36.08
C GLY A 167 -5.80 -32.22 36.54
N GLY A 168 -4.53 -31.78 36.48
CA GLY A 168 -4.13 -30.41 36.81
C GLY A 168 -4.43 -29.42 35.70
N ASN A 169 -4.05 -28.17 35.94
CA ASN A 169 -4.25 -27.06 34.99
C ASN A 169 -2.90 -26.49 34.50
N SER A 170 -2.91 -25.95 33.33
CA SER A 170 -1.86 -25.16 32.70
C SER A 170 -2.29 -23.70 32.57
N THR A 171 -1.35 -22.79 32.70
CA THR A 171 -1.56 -21.38 32.31
C THR A 171 -1.04 -21.21 30.90
N VAL A 172 -1.96 -20.91 29.98
CA VAL A 172 -1.66 -20.54 28.58
C VAL A 172 -1.52 -19.03 28.49
N THR A 173 -0.40 -18.56 27.91
CA THR A 173 -0.19 -17.16 27.60
C THR A 173 -0.29 -16.96 26.09
N VAL A 174 -1.20 -16.11 25.64
CA VAL A 174 -1.41 -15.74 24.23
C VAL A 174 -0.91 -14.32 24.02
N SER A 175 -0.08 -14.13 23.01
CA SER A 175 0.49 -12.85 22.63
C SER A 175 0.42 -12.65 21.12
N ALA A 176 0.64 -11.40 20.68
CA ALA A 176 0.66 -11.04 19.27
C ALA A 176 1.78 -10.07 18.95
N THR A 177 2.24 -10.12 17.69
CA THR A 177 3.20 -9.17 17.11
C THR A 177 2.74 -8.77 15.71
N GLY A 178 3.22 -7.62 15.20
CA GLY A 178 2.76 -7.10 13.91
C GLY A 178 1.34 -6.55 13.96
N GLY A 179 0.73 -6.30 12.82
CA GLY A 179 -0.58 -5.64 12.74
C GLY A 179 -0.57 -4.26 13.39
N THR A 180 -1.74 -3.81 13.85
CA THR A 180 -1.94 -2.50 14.49
C THR A 180 -2.52 -2.67 15.90
N ALA A 181 -1.76 -2.29 16.92
CA ALA A 181 -2.24 -2.33 18.31
C ALA A 181 -3.38 -1.31 18.54
N PRO A 182 -4.30 -1.56 19.53
CA PRO A 182 -4.29 -2.64 20.50
C PRO A 182 -4.79 -3.97 19.94
N TYR A 183 -4.45 -5.08 20.64
CA TYR A 183 -4.90 -6.42 20.28
C TYR A 183 -5.99 -6.92 21.25
N SER A 184 -6.96 -7.64 20.70
CA SER A 184 -7.94 -8.43 21.45
C SER A 184 -7.64 -9.93 21.32
N GLY A 185 -8.08 -10.75 22.27
CA GLY A 185 -7.80 -12.20 22.30
C GLY A 185 -6.42 -12.58 22.83
N THR A 186 -5.60 -11.62 23.26
CA THR A 186 -4.35 -11.84 24.01
C THR A 186 -4.62 -11.91 25.49
N GLY A 187 -3.73 -12.55 26.26
CA GLY A 187 -3.82 -12.64 27.72
C GLY A 187 -3.46 -14.02 28.23
N THR A 188 -3.91 -14.34 29.46
CA THR A 188 -3.68 -15.62 30.12
C THR A 188 -4.98 -16.38 30.31
N PHE A 189 -4.94 -17.68 30.04
CA PHE A 189 -6.08 -18.59 30.12
C PHE A 189 -5.66 -19.79 30.98
N THR A 190 -6.61 -20.36 31.73
CA THR A 190 -6.38 -21.58 32.54
C THR A 190 -7.06 -22.73 31.84
N GLU A 191 -6.25 -23.73 31.44
CA GLU A 191 -6.72 -24.85 30.63
C GLU A 191 -6.26 -26.18 31.20
N THR A 192 -7.01 -27.22 30.94
CA THR A 192 -6.62 -28.63 31.22
C THR A 192 -5.83 -29.21 30.05
N ALA A 193 -5.46 -30.51 30.14
CA ALA A 193 -4.89 -31.21 28.99
C ALA A 193 -5.87 -31.23 27.81
N GLY A 194 -5.38 -30.87 26.62
CA GLY A 194 -6.19 -30.75 25.43
C GLY A 194 -5.53 -29.92 24.34
N THR A 195 -6.21 -29.70 23.21
CA THR A 195 -5.78 -28.84 22.12
C THR A 195 -6.70 -27.64 22.04
N TYR A 196 -6.11 -26.43 22.10
CA TYR A 196 -6.82 -25.15 22.15
C TYR A 196 -6.35 -24.26 21.02
N SER A 197 -7.30 -23.53 20.42
CA SER A 197 -7.04 -22.54 19.38
C SER A 197 -7.46 -21.17 19.86
N TYR A 198 -6.57 -20.18 19.73
CA TYR A 198 -6.81 -18.80 20.13
C TYR A 198 -6.68 -17.90 18.90
N THR A 199 -7.66 -17.01 18.72
CA THR A 199 -7.64 -16.00 17.67
C THR A 199 -7.37 -14.64 18.29
N VAL A 200 -6.36 -13.97 17.75
CA VAL A 200 -6.05 -12.58 18.10
C VAL A 200 -6.53 -11.69 16.97
N THR A 201 -7.13 -10.54 17.31
CA THR A 201 -7.58 -9.53 16.37
C THR A 201 -6.93 -8.18 16.73
N ASP A 202 -6.44 -7.47 15.73
CA ASP A 202 -5.83 -6.15 15.89
C ASP A 202 -6.88 -5.02 15.83
N ALA A 203 -6.45 -3.75 15.98
CA ALA A 203 -7.31 -2.57 15.96
C ALA A 203 -8.01 -2.34 14.62
N ASN A 204 -7.48 -2.86 13.52
CA ASN A 204 -8.04 -2.76 12.17
C ASN A 204 -8.96 -3.92 11.81
N GLY A 205 -9.14 -4.91 12.72
CA GLY A 205 -9.95 -6.09 12.50
C GLY A 205 -9.22 -7.23 11.79
N CYS A 206 -7.90 -7.13 11.57
CA CYS A 206 -7.10 -8.21 11.03
C CYS A 206 -6.95 -9.31 12.09
N SER A 207 -7.06 -10.58 11.70
CA SER A 207 -7.02 -11.70 12.63
C SER A 207 -5.89 -12.69 12.33
N SER A 208 -5.35 -13.31 13.37
CA SER A 208 -4.37 -14.39 13.32
C SER A 208 -4.70 -15.40 14.40
N SER A 209 -4.44 -16.69 14.15
CA SER A 209 -4.74 -17.75 15.12
C SER A 209 -3.49 -18.56 15.44
N THR A 210 -3.43 -19.04 16.68
CA THR A 210 -2.40 -19.96 17.18
C THR A 210 -3.07 -21.16 17.81
N THR A 211 -2.46 -22.34 17.72
CA THR A 211 -2.94 -23.57 18.33
C THR A 211 -1.87 -24.15 19.22
N ILE A 212 -2.27 -24.57 20.40
CA ILE A 212 -1.38 -25.21 21.39
C ILE A 212 -1.99 -26.52 21.90
N THR A 213 -1.18 -27.53 22.02
CA THR A 213 -1.54 -28.82 22.66
C THR A 213 -0.90 -28.89 24.01
N ILE A 214 -1.71 -29.08 25.07
CA ILE A 214 -1.31 -29.22 26.45
C ILE A 214 -1.42 -30.69 26.78
N THR A 215 -0.35 -31.28 27.29
CA THR A 215 -0.31 -32.68 27.74
C THR A 215 -0.18 -32.72 29.26
N GLU A 216 -0.63 -33.80 29.83
CA GLU A 216 -0.50 -34.10 31.26
C GLU A 216 0.18 -35.46 31.46
N PRO A 217 0.81 -35.73 32.62
CA PRO A 217 1.36 -37.05 32.96
C PRO A 217 0.22 -38.05 33.17
N THR A 218 0.54 -39.35 33.04
CA THR A 218 -0.39 -40.40 33.42
C THR A 218 -0.70 -40.31 34.90
N ALA A 219 -1.94 -40.69 35.31
CA ALA A 219 -2.33 -40.67 36.71
C ALA A 219 -1.42 -41.50 37.57
N LEU A 220 -0.97 -40.94 38.71
CA LEU A 220 -0.24 -41.72 39.74
C LEU A 220 -1.20 -42.70 40.41
N VAL A 221 -0.86 -43.96 40.41
CA VAL A 221 -1.64 -45.03 41.05
C VAL A 221 -0.75 -45.76 42.02
N ALA A 222 -1.09 -45.69 43.32
CA ALA A 222 -0.49 -46.52 44.38
C ALA A 222 -1.19 -47.86 44.43
N SER A 223 -0.44 -48.91 44.65
CA SER A 223 -0.94 -50.26 44.87
C SER A 223 -0.20 -50.94 46.02
N SER A 224 -0.89 -51.79 46.74
CA SER A 224 -0.31 -52.57 47.87
C SER A 224 -0.68 -54.04 47.76
N SER A 225 0.20 -54.89 48.24
CA SER A 225 0.00 -56.35 48.44
C SER A 225 0.63 -56.80 49.72
N ALA A 226 0.07 -57.84 50.36
CA ALA A 226 0.57 -58.37 51.63
C ALA A 226 0.75 -59.90 51.57
N THR A 227 1.73 -60.40 52.32
CA THR A 227 1.86 -61.86 52.60
C THR A 227 0.87 -62.28 53.66
N ALA A 228 0.43 -63.52 53.64
CA ALA A 228 -0.46 -64.07 54.68
C ALA A 228 0.22 -64.15 56.06
N ILE A 229 -0.52 -63.79 57.13
CA ILE A 229 -0.14 -64.04 58.51
C ILE A 229 -0.47 -65.48 58.82
N LEU A 230 0.55 -66.32 59.11
CA LEU A 230 0.38 -67.76 59.32
C LEU A 230 0.06 -68.18 60.77
N CYS A 231 0.38 -67.29 61.74
CA CYS A 231 0.17 -67.57 63.17
C CYS A 231 -0.51 -66.42 63.88
N ASN A 232 -1.32 -66.68 64.89
CA ASN A 232 -1.91 -65.65 65.72
C ASN A 232 -0.86 -64.76 66.38
N GLY A 233 -0.94 -63.44 66.21
CA GLY A 233 0.06 -62.48 66.67
C GLY A 233 1.30 -62.34 65.77
N GLY A 234 1.28 -62.96 64.58
CA GLY A 234 2.33 -62.82 63.58
C GLY A 234 2.21 -61.49 62.80
N SER A 235 3.19 -61.29 61.91
CA SER A 235 3.22 -60.14 61.03
C SER A 235 3.17 -60.50 59.53
N SER A 236 2.72 -59.58 58.71
CA SER A 236 2.78 -59.65 57.27
C SER A 236 3.86 -58.74 56.75
N THR A 237 4.46 -59.07 55.59
CA THR A 237 5.25 -58.13 54.78
C THR A 237 4.36 -57.55 53.75
N GLU A 238 4.15 -56.25 53.86
CA GLU A 238 3.41 -55.45 52.87
C GLU A 238 4.37 -54.84 51.87
N THR A 239 4.01 -54.87 50.55
CA THR A 239 4.78 -54.24 49.48
C THR A 239 3.90 -53.15 48.84
N VAL A 240 4.38 -51.93 48.91
CA VAL A 240 3.75 -50.77 48.30
C VAL A 240 4.52 -50.37 47.04
N SER A 241 3.81 -50.25 45.95
CA SER A 241 4.36 -49.86 44.64
C SER A 241 3.52 -48.76 44.00
N ALA A 242 4.06 -48.13 42.98
CA ALA A 242 3.37 -47.07 42.20
C ALA A 242 3.61 -47.22 40.71
N THR A 243 2.64 -46.77 39.94
CA THR A 243 2.73 -46.63 38.48
C THR A 243 2.16 -45.28 38.05
N GLY A 244 2.53 -44.80 36.87
CA GLY A 244 2.10 -43.44 36.39
C GLY A 244 2.83 -42.35 37.17
N GLY A 245 2.31 -41.10 37.06
CA GLY A 245 3.00 -39.93 37.62
C GLY A 245 4.40 -39.74 37.04
N THR A 246 5.27 -39.08 37.82
CA THR A 246 6.66 -38.81 37.45
C THR A 246 7.61 -39.37 38.46
N ALA A 247 8.41 -40.40 38.11
CA ALA A 247 9.43 -40.97 39.00
C ALA A 247 10.53 -39.93 39.33
N PRO A 248 11.23 -40.07 40.52
CA PRO A 248 11.10 -41.14 41.52
C PRO A 248 9.90 -41.00 42.44
N TYR A 249 9.51 -42.13 43.06
CA TYR A 249 8.41 -42.16 44.02
C TYR A 249 8.93 -42.23 45.45
N SER A 250 8.25 -41.58 46.37
CA SER A 250 8.42 -41.76 47.82
C SER A 250 7.18 -42.43 48.41
N GLY A 251 7.33 -43.12 49.57
CA GLY A 251 6.25 -43.89 50.20
C GLY A 251 6.04 -45.29 49.60
N THR A 252 6.87 -45.69 48.64
CA THR A 252 6.93 -47.05 48.11
C THR A 252 7.98 -47.89 48.94
N GLY A 253 7.84 -49.20 48.94
CA GLY A 253 8.78 -50.13 49.64
C GLY A 253 8.10 -51.28 50.33
N THR A 254 8.79 -51.89 51.26
CA THR A 254 8.29 -53.01 52.09
C THR A 254 8.13 -52.55 53.52
N PHE A 255 6.99 -52.89 54.14
CA PHE A 255 6.63 -52.58 55.52
C PHE A 255 6.27 -53.89 56.23
N THR A 256 6.54 -54.00 57.55
CA THR A 256 6.16 -55.16 58.33
C THR A 256 5.08 -54.74 59.30
N GLU A 257 3.89 -55.35 59.17
CA GLU A 257 2.68 -54.92 59.90
C GLU A 257 2.03 -56.17 60.58
N THR A 258 1.29 -55.89 61.65
CA THR A 258 0.45 -56.91 62.29
C THR A 258 -0.96 -56.86 61.62
N ALA A 259 -1.88 -57.75 62.05
CA ALA A 259 -3.24 -57.75 61.61
C ALA A 259 -3.90 -56.34 61.85
N GLY A 260 -4.37 -55.69 60.81
CA GLY A 260 -4.92 -54.36 60.89
C GLY A 260 -5.25 -53.80 59.52
N THR A 261 -5.73 -52.56 59.44
CA THR A 261 -5.93 -51.76 58.17
C THR A 261 -4.92 -50.68 58.13
N TYR A 262 -4.12 -50.66 57.06
CA TYR A 262 -3.04 -49.67 56.84
C TYR A 262 -3.21 -48.95 55.58
N SER A 263 -2.95 -47.63 55.61
CA SER A 263 -3.09 -46.72 54.43
C SER A 263 -1.73 -46.10 54.13
N TYR A 264 -1.29 -46.24 52.87
CA TYR A 264 0.02 -45.78 52.41
C TYR A 264 -0.17 -44.74 51.32
N THR A 265 0.42 -43.58 51.51
CA THR A 265 0.43 -42.50 50.51
C THR A 265 1.75 -42.54 49.75
N VAL A 266 1.65 -42.68 48.44
CA VAL A 266 2.79 -42.55 47.52
C VAL A 266 2.77 -41.13 46.95
N THR A 267 3.95 -40.52 46.87
CA THR A 267 4.15 -39.19 46.29
C THR A 267 5.18 -39.33 45.19
N ASP A 268 4.90 -38.71 44.03
CA ASP A 268 5.81 -38.66 42.88
C ASP A 268 6.78 -37.46 42.97
N ALA A 269 7.68 -37.35 41.99
CA ALA A 269 8.69 -36.27 41.93
C ALA A 269 8.09 -34.84 41.80
N ASN A 270 6.87 -34.72 41.28
CA ASN A 270 6.15 -33.45 41.13
C ASN A 270 5.26 -33.12 42.35
N GLY A 271 5.22 -33.98 43.35
CA GLY A 271 4.41 -33.82 44.56
C GLY A 271 2.96 -34.31 44.41
N CYS A 272 2.63 -35.02 43.33
CA CYS A 272 1.31 -35.62 43.14
C CYS A 272 1.20 -36.83 44.06
N THR A 273 0.04 -37.05 44.68
CA THR A 273 -0.17 -38.12 45.68
C THR A 273 -1.24 -39.11 45.21
N SER A 274 -1.04 -40.36 45.60
CA SER A 274 -2.02 -41.45 45.50
C SER A 274 -1.96 -42.31 46.74
N THR A 275 -3.10 -42.81 47.20
CA THR A 275 -3.20 -43.60 48.42
C THR A 275 -3.74 -44.98 48.09
N THR A 276 -3.13 -46.01 48.72
CA THR A 276 -3.63 -47.36 48.71
C THR A 276 -3.92 -47.83 50.14
N THR A 277 -4.93 -48.66 50.32
CA THR A 277 -5.27 -49.27 51.67
C THR A 277 -5.34 -50.73 51.53
N ILE A 278 -4.80 -51.43 52.56
CA ILE A 278 -4.78 -52.85 52.66
C ILE A 278 -5.25 -53.27 54.09
N THR A 279 -5.95 -54.40 54.19
CA THR A 279 -6.53 -54.87 55.43
C THR A 279 -6.13 -56.29 55.67
#